data_c87a4415a4b054a117d2ec645a179674
#
_entry.id   c87a4415a4b054a117d2ec645a179674
#
_cell.length_a   1.000
_cell.length_b   1.000
_cell.length_c   1.000
_cell.angle_alpha   90.00
_cell.angle_beta   90.00
_cell.angle_gamma   90.00
#
_symmetry.space_group_name_H-M   'P 1'
#
loop_
_entity.id
_entity.type
_entity.pdbx_description
1 polymer ?
#
loop_
_entity_poly.entity_id
_entity_poly.type
_entity_poly.pdbx_seq_one_letter_code
_entity_poly.pdbx_strand_id
1 'polypeptide(L)'
;MNTFVTYFSASGSTAGLARTLAAAADAKLYEIKPAVPYERKDLNWMDKKARSTVEMQDPNCRPALADTAAPVAEADVIFLGFPIWWYREPSIIDSFLEAYDFSGKTIVPFFTSGGSNLGEGQRRIEALAKGAKVLSGKRFSAHASERELKIWIDSLQLA
;
A
#
# COMPACT_ATOMS: atom_id res chain seq x y z
N MET A 1 21.07 3.58 3.70
CA MET A 1 19.83 2.80 3.71
C MET A 1 18.97 3.25 2.54
N ASN A 2 18.58 2.32 1.69
CA ASN A 2 17.75 2.63 0.52
C ASN A 2 16.28 2.50 0.87
N THR A 3 15.56 3.60 0.74
CA THR A 3 14.13 3.67 1.07
C THR A 3 13.34 4.04 -0.18
N PHE A 4 12.21 3.38 -0.42
CA PHE A 4 11.28 3.86 -1.43
C PHE A 4 9.85 3.77 -0.95
N VAL A 5 8.98 4.57 -1.58
CA VAL A 5 7.56 4.62 -1.30
C VAL A 5 6.84 4.03 -2.50
N THR A 6 6.01 3.04 -2.26
CA THR A 6 5.16 2.45 -3.29
C THR A 6 3.72 2.47 -2.83
N TYR A 7 2.78 2.58 -3.78
CA TYR A 7 1.39 2.75 -3.42
C TYR A 7 0.45 2.32 -4.53
N PHE A 8 -0.75 1.92 -4.14
CA PHE A 8 -1.89 1.81 -5.04
C PHE A 8 -2.91 2.87 -4.66
N SER A 9 -3.45 3.57 -5.66
CA SER A 9 -4.47 4.59 -5.46
C SER A 9 -5.54 4.48 -6.54
N ALA A 10 -6.80 4.38 -6.13
CA ALA A 10 -7.92 4.32 -7.07
C ALA A 10 -8.55 5.69 -7.29
N SER A 11 -8.67 6.50 -6.24
CA SER A 11 -9.35 7.80 -6.29
C SER A 11 -8.40 9.00 -6.25
N GLY A 12 -7.10 8.77 -6.07
CA GLY A 12 -6.10 9.83 -5.97
C GLY A 12 -5.71 10.22 -4.55
N SER A 13 -6.48 9.82 -3.54
CA SER A 13 -6.20 10.19 -2.14
C SER A 13 -4.89 9.60 -1.65
N THR A 14 -4.69 8.30 -1.87
CA THR A 14 -3.46 7.64 -1.46
C THR A 14 -2.26 8.15 -2.28
N ALA A 15 -2.47 8.46 -3.56
CA ALA A 15 -1.41 9.00 -4.41
C ALA A 15 -0.87 10.32 -3.86
N GLY A 16 -1.75 11.23 -3.44
CA GLY A 16 -1.35 12.50 -2.84
C GLY A 16 -0.55 12.30 -1.56
N LEU A 17 -1.02 11.42 -0.68
CA LEU A 17 -0.33 11.09 0.55
C LEU A 17 1.04 10.46 0.27
N ALA A 18 1.12 9.56 -0.69
CA ALA A 18 2.37 8.89 -1.04
C ALA A 18 3.42 9.87 -1.56
N ARG A 19 3.01 10.85 -2.38
CA ARG A 19 3.92 11.90 -2.86
C ARG A 19 4.48 12.72 -1.70
N THR A 20 3.64 13.09 -0.76
CA THR A 20 4.08 13.86 0.43
C THR A 20 5.04 13.03 1.28
N LEU A 21 4.74 11.74 1.46
CA LEU A 21 5.60 10.84 2.23
C LEU A 21 6.96 10.66 1.54
N ALA A 22 6.98 10.50 0.22
CA ALA A 22 8.24 10.37 -0.52
C ALA A 22 9.12 11.60 -0.36
N ALA A 23 8.52 12.79 -0.36
CA ALA A 23 9.24 14.04 -0.11
C ALA A 23 9.78 14.07 1.33
N ALA A 24 8.97 13.69 2.31
CA ALA A 24 9.38 13.67 3.72
C ALA A 24 10.51 12.68 3.99
N ALA A 25 10.52 11.55 3.28
CA ALA A 25 11.51 10.49 3.45
C ALA A 25 12.72 10.65 2.51
N ASP A 26 12.70 11.62 1.60
CA ASP A 26 13.69 11.78 0.53
C ASP A 26 13.85 10.44 -0.22
N ALA A 27 12.74 9.86 -0.62
CA ALA A 27 12.67 8.52 -1.20
C ALA A 27 12.12 8.53 -2.61
N LYS A 28 12.45 7.50 -3.38
CA LYS A 28 11.86 7.27 -4.70
C LYS A 28 10.39 6.88 -4.54
N LEU A 29 9.60 7.14 -5.56
CA LEU A 29 8.18 6.86 -5.58
C LEU A 29 7.85 5.92 -6.75
N TYR A 30 7.06 4.88 -6.48
CA TYR A 30 6.61 3.94 -7.49
C TYR A 30 5.13 3.66 -7.33
N GLU A 31 4.37 3.82 -8.40
CA GLU A 31 2.94 3.52 -8.38
C GLU A 31 2.68 2.07 -8.76
N ILE A 32 1.92 1.37 -7.92
CA ILE A 32 1.44 0.01 -8.22
C ILE A 32 0.21 0.16 -9.12
N LYS A 33 0.33 -0.24 -10.38
CA LYS A 33 -0.75 -0.09 -11.36
C LYS A 33 -1.35 -1.45 -11.69
N PRO A 34 -2.69 -1.58 -11.65
CA PRO A 34 -3.35 -2.77 -12.17
C PRO A 34 -3.22 -2.81 -13.70
N ALA A 35 -3.13 -4.01 -14.26
CA ALA A 35 -3.10 -4.18 -15.72
C ALA A 35 -4.36 -3.61 -16.38
N VAL A 36 -5.50 -3.74 -15.69
CA VAL A 36 -6.77 -3.12 -16.09
C VAL A 36 -7.11 -2.06 -15.06
N PRO A 37 -7.04 -0.75 -15.42
CA PRO A 37 -7.33 0.32 -14.47
C PRO A 37 -8.75 0.25 -13.93
N TYR A 38 -8.93 0.70 -12.68
CA TYR A 38 -10.26 0.80 -12.08
C TYR A 38 -10.98 2.03 -12.62
N GLU A 39 -12.23 1.83 -13.02
CA GLU A 39 -13.12 2.92 -13.40
C GLU A 39 -13.98 3.31 -12.20
N ARG A 40 -14.65 4.46 -12.27
CA ARG A 40 -15.50 4.93 -11.20
C ARG A 40 -16.59 3.93 -10.81
N LYS A 41 -17.21 3.27 -11.80
CA LYS A 41 -18.22 2.23 -11.56
C LYS A 41 -17.67 1.03 -10.78
N ASP A 42 -16.37 0.72 -10.98
CA ASP A 42 -15.71 -0.40 -10.31
C ASP A 42 -15.54 -0.17 -8.82
N LEU A 43 -15.62 1.08 -8.37
CA LEU A 43 -15.37 1.48 -6.99
C LEU A 43 -16.66 1.68 -6.18
N ASN A 44 -17.82 1.41 -6.77
CA ASN A 44 -19.10 1.56 -6.09
C ASN A 44 -19.29 0.43 -5.07
N TRP A 45 -18.93 0.70 -3.83
CA TRP A 45 -18.98 -0.28 -2.75
C TRP A 45 -20.40 -0.75 -2.40
N MET A 46 -21.43 0.00 -2.83
CA MET A 46 -22.83 -0.39 -2.64
C MET A 46 -23.33 -1.35 -3.71
N ASP A 47 -22.61 -1.50 -4.81
CA ASP A 47 -22.96 -2.41 -5.90
C ASP A 47 -22.22 -3.75 -5.67
N LYS A 48 -23.00 -4.79 -5.39
CA LYS A 48 -22.46 -6.14 -5.14
C LYS A 48 -21.76 -6.74 -6.35
N LYS A 49 -22.00 -6.21 -7.54
CA LYS A 49 -21.42 -6.68 -8.80
C LYS A 49 -20.23 -5.81 -9.24
N ALA A 50 -19.95 -4.70 -8.54
CA ALA A 50 -18.83 -3.86 -8.87
C ALA A 50 -17.52 -4.65 -8.71
N ARG A 51 -16.54 -4.35 -9.57
CA ARG A 51 -15.25 -5.06 -9.60
C ARG A 51 -14.58 -5.09 -8.22
N SER A 52 -14.48 -3.96 -7.54
CA SER A 52 -13.85 -3.90 -6.23
C SER A 52 -14.56 -4.77 -5.20
N THR A 53 -15.90 -4.76 -5.21
CA THR A 53 -16.69 -5.59 -4.30
C THR A 53 -16.43 -7.08 -4.54
N VAL A 54 -16.45 -7.52 -5.79
CA VAL A 54 -16.21 -8.91 -6.15
C VAL A 54 -14.79 -9.36 -5.77
N GLU A 55 -13.81 -8.52 -6.07
CA GLU A 55 -12.41 -8.84 -5.74
C GLU A 55 -12.19 -8.96 -4.24
N MET A 56 -12.80 -8.06 -3.46
CA MET A 56 -12.56 -8.03 -2.02
C MET A 56 -13.27 -9.16 -1.26
N GLN A 57 -14.28 -9.77 -1.84
CA GLN A 57 -14.97 -10.91 -1.25
C GLN A 57 -14.18 -12.21 -1.43
N ASP A 58 -13.21 -12.24 -2.33
CA ASP A 58 -12.36 -13.41 -2.56
C ASP A 58 -10.94 -13.11 -2.04
N PRO A 59 -10.55 -13.71 -0.90
CA PRO A 59 -9.22 -13.49 -0.33
C PRO A 59 -8.09 -14.03 -1.20
N ASN A 60 -8.40 -14.86 -2.18
CA ASN A 60 -7.41 -15.41 -3.11
C ASN A 60 -7.36 -14.65 -4.44
N CYS A 61 -8.13 -13.58 -4.57
CA CYS A 61 -8.11 -12.77 -5.79
C CYS A 61 -6.75 -12.10 -5.96
N ARG A 62 -6.23 -12.16 -7.20
CA ARG A 62 -4.92 -11.57 -7.52
C ARG A 62 -5.02 -10.81 -8.83
N PRO A 63 -5.50 -9.55 -8.80
CA PRO A 63 -5.54 -8.74 -10.01
C PRO A 63 -4.15 -8.61 -10.61
N ALA A 64 -4.04 -8.69 -11.94
CA ALA A 64 -2.76 -8.60 -12.61
C ALA A 64 -2.16 -7.20 -12.49
N LEU A 65 -0.83 -7.16 -12.32
CA LEU A 65 -0.05 -5.92 -12.29
C LEU A 65 0.26 -5.48 -13.73
N ALA A 66 0.29 -4.17 -13.96
CA ALA A 66 0.67 -3.61 -15.26
C ALA A 66 2.14 -3.88 -15.59
N ASP A 67 3.00 -3.88 -14.58
CA ASP A 67 4.42 -4.21 -14.73
C ASP A 67 4.99 -4.76 -13.41
N THR A 68 6.24 -5.21 -13.48
CA THR A 68 6.97 -5.72 -12.31
C THR A 68 8.33 -5.02 -12.19
N ALA A 69 8.34 -3.71 -12.38
CA ALA A 69 9.55 -2.89 -12.42
C ALA A 69 9.86 -2.16 -11.11
N ALA A 70 9.15 -2.46 -10.02
CA ALA A 70 9.42 -1.80 -8.74
C ALA A 70 10.83 -2.14 -8.24
N PRO A 71 11.57 -1.15 -7.71
CA PRO A 71 12.96 -1.37 -7.28
C PRO A 71 13.06 -2.06 -5.92
N VAL A 72 12.36 -3.19 -5.75
CA VAL A 72 12.31 -3.91 -4.48
C VAL A 72 13.68 -4.47 -4.11
N ALA A 73 14.38 -5.06 -5.07
CA ALA A 73 15.67 -5.73 -4.80
C ALA A 73 16.71 -4.78 -4.19
N GLU A 74 16.66 -3.50 -4.55
CA GLU A 74 17.62 -2.48 -4.12
C GLU A 74 17.21 -1.80 -2.81
N ALA A 75 16.00 -2.04 -2.33
CA ALA A 75 15.45 -1.34 -1.18
C ALA A 75 15.77 -2.07 0.13
N ASP A 76 15.99 -1.30 1.18
CA ASP A 76 16.07 -1.80 2.56
C ASP A 76 14.74 -1.59 3.27
N VAL A 77 14.10 -0.45 3.03
CA VAL A 77 12.82 -0.06 3.64
C VAL A 77 11.83 0.31 2.55
N ILE A 78 10.64 -0.25 2.63
CA ILE A 78 9.57 -0.05 1.67
C ILE A 78 8.34 0.47 2.41
N PHE A 79 7.96 1.72 2.13
CA PHE A 79 6.66 2.24 2.57
C PHE A 79 5.61 1.80 1.57
N LEU A 80 4.61 1.05 2.05
CA LEU A 80 3.58 0.45 1.21
C LEU A 80 2.23 1.10 1.51
N GLY A 81 1.71 1.85 0.55
CA GLY A 81 0.49 2.65 0.72
C GLY A 81 -0.70 2.15 -0.07
N PHE A 82 -1.90 2.27 0.52
CA PHE A 82 -3.14 1.84 -0.11
C PHE A 82 -4.35 2.41 0.62
N PRO A 83 -5.52 2.47 -0.07
CA PRO A 83 -6.77 2.74 0.64
C PRO A 83 -7.28 1.48 1.33
N ILE A 84 -8.02 1.63 2.43
CA ILE A 84 -8.68 0.48 3.05
C ILE A 84 -9.99 0.20 2.31
N TRP A 85 -10.13 -1.03 1.82
CA TRP A 85 -11.34 -1.56 1.22
C TRP A 85 -11.83 -2.75 2.05
N TRP A 86 -13.06 -2.69 2.53
CA TRP A 86 -13.66 -3.76 3.34
C TRP A 86 -12.70 -4.26 4.44
N TYR A 87 -12.13 -3.30 5.20
CA TYR A 87 -11.32 -3.55 6.41
C TYR A 87 -9.99 -4.26 6.15
N ARG A 88 -9.47 -4.19 4.91
CA ARG A 88 -8.13 -4.72 4.59
C ARG A 88 -7.52 -4.01 3.38
N GLU A 89 -6.34 -4.43 3.00
CA GLU A 89 -5.67 -3.94 1.79
C GLU A 89 -6.43 -4.40 0.53
N PRO A 90 -6.47 -3.60 -0.54
CA PRO A 90 -6.99 -4.07 -1.82
C PRO A 90 -6.21 -5.27 -2.36
N SER A 91 -6.87 -6.16 -3.08
CA SER A 91 -6.25 -7.40 -3.56
C SER A 91 -5.04 -7.18 -4.48
N ILE A 92 -4.94 -6.02 -5.13
CA ILE A 92 -3.77 -5.68 -5.94
C ILE A 92 -2.49 -5.59 -5.09
N ILE A 93 -2.62 -5.23 -3.81
CA ILE A 93 -1.49 -5.21 -2.88
C ILE A 93 -0.99 -6.65 -2.64
N ASP A 94 -1.91 -7.60 -2.53
CA ASP A 94 -1.53 -9.01 -2.40
C ASP A 94 -0.77 -9.49 -3.63
N SER A 95 -1.22 -9.09 -4.83
CA SER A 95 -0.51 -9.37 -6.08
C SER A 95 0.90 -8.80 -6.06
N PHE A 96 1.06 -7.59 -5.59
CA PHE A 96 2.36 -6.92 -5.47
C PHE A 96 3.28 -7.68 -4.51
N LEU A 97 2.78 -8.07 -3.35
CA LEU A 97 3.58 -8.77 -2.33
C LEU A 97 4.05 -10.15 -2.82
N GLU A 98 3.28 -10.80 -3.68
CA GLU A 98 3.64 -12.09 -4.26
C GLU A 98 4.58 -11.97 -5.47
N ALA A 99 4.65 -10.80 -6.09
CA ALA A 99 5.43 -10.60 -7.31
C ALA A 99 6.93 -10.41 -7.08
N TYR A 100 7.35 -10.12 -5.84
CA TYR A 100 8.74 -9.80 -5.52
C TYR A 100 9.19 -10.55 -4.26
N ASP A 101 10.51 -10.63 -4.09
CA ASP A 101 11.13 -11.18 -2.88
C ASP A 101 11.41 -10.06 -1.89
N PHE A 102 10.70 -10.09 -0.76
CA PHE A 102 10.84 -9.11 0.32
C PHE A 102 11.71 -9.60 1.49
N SER A 103 12.36 -10.75 1.35
CA SER A 103 13.19 -11.32 2.42
C SER A 103 14.27 -10.35 2.88
N GLY A 104 14.40 -10.17 4.19
CA GLY A 104 15.38 -9.29 4.78
C GLY A 104 15.05 -7.80 4.74
N LYS A 105 13.90 -7.43 4.17
CA LYS A 105 13.50 -6.03 4.04
C LYS A 105 12.51 -5.64 5.11
N THR A 106 12.38 -4.33 5.34
CA THR A 106 11.37 -3.78 6.25
C THR A 106 10.25 -3.17 5.43
N ILE A 107 9.01 -3.57 5.71
CA ILE A 107 7.81 -3.01 5.08
C ILE A 107 7.05 -2.19 6.11
N VAL A 108 6.71 -0.95 5.74
CA VAL A 108 5.97 -0.03 6.61
C VAL A 108 4.67 0.33 5.91
N PRO A 109 3.55 -0.32 6.28
CA PRO A 109 2.26 0.01 5.66
C PRO A 109 1.76 1.39 6.12
N PHE A 110 1.17 2.13 5.18
CA PHE A 110 0.43 3.34 5.50
C PHE A 110 -0.85 3.35 4.65
N PHE A 111 -1.91 3.97 5.15
CA PHE A 111 -3.17 3.84 4.44
C PHE A 111 -4.10 5.03 4.69
N THR A 112 -5.02 5.20 3.73
CA THR A 112 -6.08 6.18 3.81
C THR A 112 -7.42 5.45 4.06
N SER A 113 -8.28 6.04 4.87
CA SER A 113 -9.61 5.50 5.10
C SER A 113 -10.50 6.58 5.73
N GLY A 114 -11.80 6.33 5.78
CA GLY A 114 -12.74 7.20 6.47
C GLY A 114 -12.73 7.06 7.99
N GLY A 115 -11.78 6.31 8.55
CA GLY A 115 -11.65 6.06 9.99
C GLY A 115 -11.29 4.64 10.35
N SER A 116 -11.41 3.69 9.40
CA SER A 116 -11.11 2.28 9.63
C SER A 116 -9.62 2.04 9.80
N ASN A 117 -9.27 1.12 10.68
CA ASN A 117 -7.91 0.59 10.80
C ASN A 117 -7.70 -0.52 9.76
N LEU A 118 -6.45 -1.00 9.65
CA LEU A 118 -6.08 -2.04 8.69
C LEU A 118 -6.76 -3.40 8.99
N GLY A 119 -7.16 -3.64 10.25
CA GLY A 119 -7.83 -4.88 10.61
C GLY A 119 -6.96 -6.10 10.35
N GLU A 120 -7.55 -7.10 9.69
CA GLU A 120 -6.82 -8.34 9.37
C GLU A 120 -5.76 -8.15 8.28
N GLY A 121 -5.79 -7.01 7.58
CA GLY A 121 -4.81 -6.71 6.53
C GLY A 121 -3.37 -6.74 7.03
N GLN A 122 -3.15 -6.34 8.28
CA GLN A 122 -1.81 -6.40 8.88
C GLN A 122 -1.25 -7.82 8.83
N ARG A 123 -2.01 -8.80 9.30
CA ARG A 123 -1.60 -10.22 9.29
C ARG A 123 -1.47 -10.78 7.89
N ARG A 124 -2.34 -10.34 6.98
CA ARG A 124 -2.28 -10.78 5.59
C ARG A 124 -0.99 -10.31 4.92
N ILE A 125 -0.61 -9.05 5.13
CA ILE A 125 0.64 -8.49 4.59
C ILE A 125 1.83 -9.24 5.17
N GLU A 126 1.85 -9.48 6.48
CA GLU A 126 2.92 -10.25 7.13
C GLU A 126 3.05 -11.66 6.54
N ALA A 127 1.94 -12.32 6.28
CA ALA A 127 1.95 -13.67 5.73
C ALA A 127 2.42 -13.72 4.27
N LEU A 128 2.05 -12.72 3.47
CA LEU A 128 2.39 -12.67 2.05
C LEU A 128 3.83 -12.19 1.80
N ALA A 129 4.33 -11.29 2.63
CA ALA A 129 5.69 -10.76 2.53
C ALA A 129 6.66 -11.62 3.35
N LYS A 130 6.82 -12.87 2.94
CA LYS A 130 7.62 -13.85 3.68
C LYS A 130 9.06 -13.38 3.87
N GLY A 131 9.54 -13.49 5.10
CA GLY A 131 10.92 -13.11 5.44
C GLY A 131 11.13 -11.61 5.63
N ALA A 132 10.13 -10.79 5.44
CA ALA A 132 10.20 -9.36 5.68
C ALA A 132 9.84 -9.05 7.13
N LYS A 133 10.38 -7.94 7.64
CA LYS A 133 9.90 -7.34 8.89
C LYS A 133 8.81 -6.34 8.53
N VAL A 134 7.58 -6.62 8.94
CA VAL A 134 6.44 -5.76 8.65
C VAL A 134 6.08 -4.98 9.92
N LEU A 135 6.23 -3.66 9.86
CA LEU A 135 5.88 -2.80 10.99
C LEU A 135 4.37 -2.59 11.04
N SER A 136 3.87 -2.10 12.17
CA SER A 136 2.44 -1.78 12.29
C SER A 136 2.07 -0.68 11.31
N GLY A 137 0.99 -0.91 10.55
CA GLY A 137 0.48 0.08 9.62
C GLY A 137 -0.14 1.27 10.34
N LYS A 138 -0.11 2.43 9.68
CA LYS A 138 -0.69 3.65 10.23
C LYS A 138 -1.61 4.34 9.24
N ARG A 139 -2.77 4.78 9.75
CA ARG A 139 -3.72 5.58 9.00
C ARG A 139 -3.30 7.04 8.98
N PHE A 140 -3.45 7.68 7.82
CA PHE A 140 -3.27 9.12 7.65
C PHE A 140 -4.43 9.71 6.87
N SER A 141 -4.69 11.00 7.10
CA SER A 141 -5.51 11.78 6.19
C SER A 141 -4.79 11.90 4.83
N ALA A 142 -5.56 11.95 3.74
CA ALA A 142 -4.99 12.20 2.42
C ALA A 142 -4.22 13.54 2.36
N HIS A 143 -4.50 14.44 3.29
CA HIS A 143 -3.90 15.78 3.37
C HIS A 143 -2.86 15.91 4.50
N ALA A 144 -2.36 14.80 5.03
CA ALA A 144 -1.32 14.84 6.05
C ALA A 144 -0.14 15.67 5.55
N SER A 145 0.42 16.49 6.43
CA SER A 145 1.53 17.38 6.08
C SER A 145 2.85 16.62 6.01
N GLU A 146 3.78 17.16 5.26
CA GLU A 146 5.15 16.61 5.19
C GLU A 146 5.78 16.56 6.58
N ARG A 147 5.54 17.58 7.41
CA ARG A 147 6.04 17.62 8.78
C ARG A 147 5.48 16.48 9.64
N GLU A 148 4.19 16.22 9.56
CA GLU A 148 3.54 15.13 10.29
C GLU A 148 4.16 13.79 9.89
N LEU A 149 4.35 13.58 8.59
CA LEU A 149 4.92 12.34 8.07
C LEU A 149 6.38 12.19 8.48
N LYS A 150 7.14 13.28 8.49
CA LYS A 150 8.54 13.23 8.90
C LYS A 150 8.68 12.87 10.39
N ILE A 151 7.81 13.40 11.23
CA ILE A 151 7.77 13.05 12.66
C ILE A 151 7.48 11.56 12.82
N TRP A 152 6.54 11.03 12.04
CA TRP A 152 6.23 9.61 12.07
C TRP A 152 7.43 8.76 11.61
N ILE A 153 8.06 9.12 10.50
CA ILE A 153 9.24 8.41 10.01
C ILE A 153 10.32 8.34 11.07
N ASP A 154 10.61 9.48 11.71
CA ASP A 154 11.62 9.55 12.76
C ASP A 154 11.28 8.65 13.94
N SER A 155 9.99 8.55 14.28
CA SER A 155 9.52 7.71 15.38
C SER A 155 9.71 6.21 15.13
N LEU A 156 9.86 5.81 13.87
CA LEU A 156 10.02 4.40 13.50
C LEU A 156 11.44 3.86 13.76
N GLN A 157 12.41 4.73 13.91
CA GLN A 157 13.81 4.38 14.19
C GLN A 157 14.37 3.36 13.20
N LEU A 158 14.25 3.69 11.90
CA LEU A 158 14.58 2.76 10.82
C LEU A 158 16.09 2.64 10.53
N ALA A 159 16.90 3.50 11.05
CA ALA A 159 18.34 3.51 10.80
C ALA A 159 19.10 2.41 11.53
#